data_930f9e8a93472a2ece6ded12e2bd3106
#
_entry.id   930f9e8a93472a2ece6ded12e2bd3106
#
_cell.length_a   1.000
_cell.length_b   1.000
_cell.length_c   1.000
_cell.angle_alpha   90.00
_cell.angle_beta   90.00
_cell.angle_gamma   90.00
#
_symmetry.space_group_name_H-M   'P 1'
#
loop_
_entity.id
_entity.type
_entity.pdbx_description
1 polymer ?
#
loop_
_entity_poly.entity_id
_entity_poly.type
_entity_poly.pdbx_seq_one_letter_code
_entity_poly.pdbx_strand_id
1 'polypeptide(L)'
;MEVNGFLWDPVTHKRFESWNLLRDLNSRMDLPWFCIGDFNEITRQSQKLGGSIRSQAHMQLFRDVIDECGFMDLGFTSSQFTWKKHFTDGHSVWERLDRGLASREWMLKFARTRVHHLPSFTLDHNPL
;
A
#
# COMPACT_ATOMS: atom_id res chain seq x y z
N MET A 1 -14.33 -21.11 -4.58
CA MET A 1 -13.47 -20.61 -3.51
C MET A 1 -13.82 -19.15 -3.23
N GLU A 2 -14.02 -18.85 -1.97
CA GLU A 2 -14.30 -17.47 -1.61
C GLU A 2 -13.02 -16.78 -1.21
N VAL A 3 -12.83 -15.59 -1.72
CA VAL A 3 -11.76 -14.70 -1.35
C VAL A 3 -12.35 -13.32 -1.11
N ASN A 4 -11.81 -12.63 -0.12
CA ASN A 4 -12.17 -11.25 0.15
C ASN A 4 -11.00 -10.37 -0.25
N GLY A 5 -11.19 -9.68 -1.37
CA GLY A 5 -10.27 -8.65 -1.77
C GLY A 5 -11.07 -7.40 -2.02
N PHE A 6 -10.50 -6.26 -1.74
CA PHE A 6 -11.12 -5.02 -2.13
C PHE A 6 -10.07 -4.01 -2.52
N LEU A 7 -10.46 -3.12 -3.42
CA LEU A 7 -9.61 -2.03 -3.86
C LEU A 7 -9.72 -0.91 -2.84
N TRP A 8 -8.59 -0.51 -2.34
CA TRP A 8 -8.50 0.50 -1.30
C TRP A 8 -8.00 1.81 -1.90
N ASP A 9 -8.72 2.89 -1.67
CA ASP A 9 -8.38 4.19 -2.25
C ASP A 9 -8.60 5.31 -1.21
N PRO A 10 -7.72 5.40 -0.21
CA PRO A 10 -7.88 6.40 0.84
C PRO A 10 -7.52 7.80 0.35
N VAL A 11 -8.30 8.76 0.79
CA VAL A 11 -7.97 10.17 0.61
C VAL A 11 -6.92 10.56 1.65
N THR A 12 -5.97 11.40 1.27
CA THR A 12 -4.82 11.75 2.10
C THR A 12 -5.20 12.17 3.53
N HIS A 13 -6.16 13.07 3.66
CA HIS A 13 -6.57 13.57 4.98
C HIS A 13 -7.40 12.58 5.78
N LYS A 14 -7.77 11.44 5.17
CA LYS A 14 -8.56 10.39 5.83
C LYS A 14 -7.76 9.11 6.05
N ARG A 15 -6.44 9.15 5.89
CA ARG A 15 -5.64 7.91 5.96
C ARG A 15 -5.78 7.19 7.31
N PHE A 16 -5.82 7.92 8.40
CA PHE A 16 -5.95 7.31 9.72
C PHE A 16 -7.31 6.65 9.92
N GLU A 17 -8.38 7.28 9.42
CA GLU A 17 -9.71 6.67 9.42
C GLU A 17 -9.71 5.40 8.58
N SER A 18 -9.03 5.45 7.44
CA SER A 18 -8.91 4.31 6.54
C SER A 18 -8.19 3.14 7.21
N TRP A 19 -7.10 3.43 7.91
CA TRP A 19 -6.35 2.39 8.61
C TRP A 19 -7.16 1.79 9.75
N ASN A 20 -7.96 2.59 10.44
CA ASN A 20 -8.87 2.08 11.47
C ASN A 20 -9.95 1.18 10.87
N LEU A 21 -10.40 1.51 9.65
CA LEU A 21 -11.33 0.64 8.94
C LEU A 21 -10.69 -0.71 8.60
N LEU A 22 -9.42 -0.72 8.22
CA LEU A 22 -8.70 -1.98 7.99
C LEU A 22 -8.69 -2.85 9.26
N ARG A 23 -8.43 -2.24 10.41
CA ARG A 23 -8.45 -2.96 11.68
C ARG A 23 -9.83 -3.55 11.96
N ASP A 24 -10.88 -2.76 11.73
CA ASP A 24 -12.25 -3.21 11.95
C ASP A 24 -12.63 -4.35 11.03
N LEU A 25 -12.31 -4.22 9.74
CA LEU A 25 -12.56 -5.27 8.76
C LEU A 25 -11.80 -6.55 9.12
N ASN A 26 -10.54 -6.41 9.52
CA ASN A 26 -9.73 -7.56 9.88
C ASN A 26 -10.31 -8.31 11.08
N SER A 27 -10.88 -7.59 12.06
CA SER A 27 -11.49 -8.21 13.24
C SER A 27 -12.72 -9.03 12.89
N ARG A 28 -13.33 -8.80 11.74
CA ARG A 28 -14.55 -9.48 11.30
C ARG A 28 -14.30 -10.54 10.24
N MET A 29 -13.04 -10.67 9.75
CA MET A 29 -12.73 -11.57 8.66
C MET A 29 -12.35 -12.95 9.18
N ASP A 30 -13.14 -13.95 8.78
CA ASP A 30 -12.87 -15.36 9.05
C ASP A 30 -12.26 -16.06 7.84
N LEU A 31 -12.25 -15.41 6.70
CA LEU A 31 -11.77 -15.98 5.44
C LEU A 31 -10.41 -15.40 5.07
N PRO A 32 -9.63 -16.13 4.28
CA PRO A 32 -8.42 -15.54 3.67
C PRO A 32 -8.80 -14.27 2.90
N TRP A 33 -8.03 -13.20 3.07
CA TRP A 33 -8.33 -11.97 2.36
C TRP A 33 -7.07 -11.18 2.06
N PHE A 34 -7.19 -10.31 1.08
CA PHE A 34 -6.14 -9.35 0.78
C PHE A 34 -6.78 -8.03 0.38
N CYS A 35 -6.01 -6.97 0.46
CA CYS A 35 -6.43 -5.68 -0.04
C CYS A 35 -5.31 -5.08 -0.88
N ILE A 36 -5.69 -4.42 -1.95
CA ILE A 36 -4.76 -3.86 -2.90
C ILE A 36 -5.21 -2.45 -3.25
N GLY A 37 -4.28 -1.55 -3.39
CA GLY A 37 -4.54 -0.18 -3.78
C GLY A 37 -3.58 0.79 -3.16
N ASP A 38 -4.00 2.05 -3.10
CA ASP A 38 -3.23 3.16 -2.58
C ASP A 38 -3.48 3.30 -1.08
N PHE A 39 -2.46 3.07 -0.26
CA PHE A 39 -2.53 3.25 1.18
C PHE A 39 -2.03 4.60 1.62
N ASN A 40 -1.53 5.39 0.67
CA ASN A 40 -1.12 6.77 0.87
C ASN A 40 -0.05 6.97 1.96
N GLU A 41 0.76 5.95 2.18
CA GLU A 41 1.89 6.01 3.10
C GLU A 41 2.94 4.98 2.69
N ILE A 42 4.17 5.22 3.08
CA ILE A 42 5.25 4.27 2.92
C ILE A 42 5.56 3.63 4.27
N THR A 43 6.22 2.48 4.26
CA THR A 43 6.61 1.79 5.49
C THR A 43 8.07 2.07 5.86
N ARG A 44 8.88 2.46 4.90
CA ARG A 44 10.30 2.76 5.08
C ARG A 44 10.70 3.90 4.18
N GLN A 45 11.68 4.67 4.60
CA GLN A 45 12.18 5.79 3.81
C GLN A 45 12.71 5.34 2.44
N SER A 46 13.22 4.12 2.33
CA SER A 46 13.71 3.58 1.05
C SER A 46 12.62 3.45 -0.02
N GLN A 47 11.35 3.54 0.36
CA GLN A 47 10.23 3.51 -0.58
C GLN A 47 9.91 4.89 -1.14
N LYS A 48 10.76 5.85 -0.88
CA LYS A 48 10.63 7.21 -1.38
C LYS A 48 11.96 7.68 -1.92
N LEU A 49 11.93 8.40 -3.04
CA LEU A 49 13.11 9.03 -3.63
C LEU A 49 12.78 10.48 -3.90
N GLY A 50 13.60 11.37 -3.37
CA GLY A 50 13.42 12.80 -3.56
C GLY A 50 12.42 13.42 -2.56
N GLY A 51 12.40 14.75 -2.54
CA GLY A 51 11.55 15.49 -1.63
C GLY A 51 11.97 15.40 -0.18
N SER A 52 11.09 15.80 0.71
CA SER A 52 11.36 15.79 2.14
C SER A 52 11.25 14.38 2.73
N ILE A 53 11.95 14.17 3.85
CA ILE A 53 11.86 12.90 4.58
C ILE A 53 10.44 12.74 5.12
N ARG A 54 9.90 11.54 4.94
CA ARG A 54 8.58 11.23 5.46
C ARG A 54 8.60 11.10 6.98
N SER A 55 7.52 11.48 7.64
CA SER A 55 7.41 11.39 9.09
C SER A 55 7.62 9.96 9.59
N GLN A 56 8.57 9.77 10.49
CA GLN A 56 8.80 8.47 11.12
C GLN A 56 7.59 8.00 11.91
N ALA A 57 6.91 8.93 12.57
CA ALA A 57 5.71 8.60 13.34
C ALA A 57 4.60 8.08 12.44
N HIS A 58 4.39 8.69 11.28
CA HIS A 58 3.37 8.25 10.33
C HIS A 58 3.70 6.88 9.75
N MET A 59 4.97 6.66 9.37
CA MET A 59 5.39 5.36 8.87
C MET A 59 5.20 4.28 9.93
N GLN A 60 5.50 4.59 11.19
CA GLN A 60 5.32 3.64 12.28
C GLN A 60 3.85 3.30 12.48
N LEU A 61 2.97 4.29 12.41
CA LEU A 61 1.53 4.04 12.53
C LEU A 61 1.04 3.08 11.44
N PHE A 62 1.52 3.25 10.22
CA PHE A 62 1.14 2.35 9.13
C PHE A 62 1.71 0.94 9.34
N ARG A 63 2.97 0.83 9.75
CA ARG A 63 3.55 -0.48 10.08
C ARG A 63 2.76 -1.18 11.19
N ASP A 64 2.32 -0.41 12.19
CA ASP A 64 1.53 -0.96 13.30
C ASP A 64 0.20 -1.52 12.80
N VAL A 65 -0.47 -0.85 11.88
CA VAL A 65 -1.70 -1.35 11.27
C VAL A 65 -1.45 -2.68 10.57
N ILE A 66 -0.39 -2.74 9.78
CA ILE A 66 -0.02 -3.96 9.05
C ILE A 66 0.24 -5.10 10.04
N ASP A 67 0.99 -4.83 11.10
CA ASP A 67 1.31 -5.83 12.12
C ASP A 67 0.07 -6.30 12.89
N GLU A 68 -0.76 -5.35 13.33
CA GLU A 68 -1.99 -5.67 14.07
C GLU A 68 -2.94 -6.53 13.25
N CYS A 69 -3.04 -6.27 11.96
CA CYS A 69 -3.88 -7.04 11.07
C CYS A 69 -3.25 -8.37 10.62
N GLY A 70 -1.99 -8.59 10.97
CA GLY A 70 -1.30 -9.79 10.53
C GLY A 70 -1.09 -9.85 9.02
N PHE A 71 -1.04 -8.69 8.37
CA PHE A 71 -0.83 -8.63 6.93
C PHE A 71 0.62 -8.89 6.55
N MET A 72 0.77 -9.43 5.37
CA MET A 72 2.06 -9.56 4.70
C MET A 72 2.05 -8.70 3.46
N ASP A 73 3.06 -7.85 3.31
CA ASP A 73 3.24 -7.08 2.08
C ASP A 73 3.74 -8.03 1.00
N LEU A 74 3.02 -8.07 -0.12
CA LEU A 74 3.33 -9.01 -1.19
C LEU A 74 4.53 -8.58 -2.04
N GLY A 75 5.06 -7.39 -1.79
CA GLY A 75 6.15 -6.87 -2.61
C GLY A 75 5.66 -6.47 -4.00
N PHE A 76 6.58 -6.47 -4.96
CA PHE A 76 6.26 -6.09 -6.32
C PHE A 76 7.24 -6.76 -7.27
N THR A 77 6.87 -6.86 -8.55
CA THR A 77 7.70 -7.50 -9.57
C THR A 77 8.11 -6.56 -10.71
N SER A 78 7.65 -5.34 -10.70
CA SER A 78 7.93 -4.38 -11.77
C SER A 78 8.48 -3.08 -11.18
N SER A 79 7.83 -1.96 -11.42
CA SER A 79 8.33 -0.67 -10.95
C SER A 79 8.43 -0.60 -9.43
N GLN A 80 9.54 -0.11 -8.92
CA GLN A 80 9.76 0.10 -7.50
C GLN A 80 8.82 1.14 -6.91
N PHE A 81 8.47 2.15 -7.70
CA PHE A 81 7.63 3.25 -7.27
C PHE A 81 6.31 3.24 -8.04
N THR A 82 5.22 3.60 -7.37
CA THR A 82 3.89 3.64 -7.96
C THR A 82 3.36 5.04 -8.15
N TRP A 83 3.97 6.02 -7.50
CA TRP A 83 3.57 7.42 -7.59
C TRP A 83 4.78 8.30 -7.88
N LYS A 84 4.57 9.31 -8.72
CA LYS A 84 5.62 10.24 -9.11
C LYS A 84 5.02 11.63 -9.29
N LYS A 85 5.78 12.63 -8.88
CA LYS A 85 5.44 14.03 -9.13
C LYS A 85 6.67 14.79 -9.58
N HIS A 86 6.55 15.52 -10.67
CA HIS A 86 7.57 16.45 -11.14
C HIS A 86 7.20 17.87 -10.70
N PHE A 87 8.18 18.58 -10.20
CA PHE A 87 8.00 19.96 -9.77
C PHE A 87 8.59 20.92 -10.81
N THR A 88 8.13 22.17 -10.78
CA THR A 88 8.53 23.18 -11.77
C THR A 88 9.99 23.54 -11.68
N ASP A 89 10.63 23.34 -10.54
CA ASP A 89 12.07 23.61 -10.35
C ASP A 89 12.96 22.47 -10.88
N GLY A 90 12.37 21.43 -11.46
CA GLY A 90 13.09 20.33 -12.09
C GLY A 90 13.29 19.11 -11.22
N HIS A 91 13.00 19.17 -9.92
CA HIS A 91 13.13 17.97 -9.09
C HIS A 91 11.89 17.09 -9.18
N SER A 92 12.03 15.84 -8.78
CA SER A 92 10.95 14.85 -8.80
C SER A 92 10.88 14.13 -7.46
N VAL A 93 9.67 13.67 -7.11
CA VAL A 93 9.44 12.84 -5.94
C VAL A 93 8.82 11.54 -6.42
N TRP A 94 9.32 10.42 -5.92
CA TRP A 94 8.85 9.08 -6.25
C TRP A 94 8.49 8.36 -4.97
N GLU A 95 7.33 7.71 -4.92
CA GLU A 95 6.91 6.99 -3.72
C GLU A 95 6.23 5.68 -4.10
N ARG A 96 6.36 4.69 -3.21
CA ARG A 96 5.63 3.43 -3.30
C ARG A 96 4.42 3.51 -2.38
N LEU A 97 3.29 3.92 -2.91
CA LEU A 97 2.05 4.12 -2.16
C LEU A 97 1.04 3.00 -2.37
N ASP A 98 1.07 2.37 -3.55
CA ASP A 98 0.18 1.27 -3.88
C ASP A 98 0.86 -0.04 -3.54
N ARG A 99 0.11 -0.93 -2.90
CA ARG A 99 0.64 -2.24 -2.52
C ARG A 99 -0.46 -3.25 -2.33
N GLY A 100 -0.08 -4.52 -2.30
CA GLY A 100 -0.97 -5.60 -1.93
C GLY A 100 -0.60 -6.11 -0.55
N LEU A 101 -1.58 -6.21 0.32
CA LEU A 101 -1.43 -6.74 1.67
C LEU A 101 -2.33 -7.96 1.80
N ALA A 102 -1.79 -9.07 2.25
CA ALA A 102 -2.52 -10.34 2.34
C ALA A 102 -2.48 -10.88 3.75
N SER A 103 -3.57 -11.49 4.17
CA SER A 103 -3.60 -12.19 5.44
C SER A 103 -2.71 -13.44 5.37
N ARG A 104 -2.31 -13.93 6.55
CA ARG A 104 -1.53 -15.16 6.64
C ARG A 104 -2.25 -16.33 5.98
N GLU A 105 -3.56 -16.43 6.21
CA GLU A 105 -4.39 -17.50 5.65
C GLU A 105 -4.41 -17.43 4.13
N TRP A 106 -4.45 -16.23 3.56
CA TRP A 106 -4.34 -16.05 2.12
C TRP A 106 -3.02 -16.60 1.59
N MET A 107 -1.91 -16.24 2.23
CA MET A 107 -0.59 -16.66 1.80
C MET A 107 -0.39 -18.17 1.92
N LEU A 108 -1.00 -18.79 2.91
CA LEU A 108 -0.94 -20.25 3.06
C LEU A 108 -1.65 -20.97 1.91
N LYS A 109 -2.73 -20.37 1.41
CA LYS A 109 -3.50 -20.96 0.29
C LYS A 109 -3.02 -20.52 -1.08
N PHE A 110 -2.50 -19.31 -1.19
CA PHE A 110 -2.17 -18.70 -2.48
C PHE A 110 -0.76 -18.12 -2.46
N ALA A 111 0.20 -18.95 -2.12
CA ALA A 111 1.59 -18.55 -1.93
C ALA A 111 2.24 -17.93 -3.18
N ARG A 112 1.65 -18.13 -4.36
CA ARG A 112 2.18 -17.58 -5.62
C ARG A 112 1.60 -16.23 -5.99
N THR A 113 0.76 -15.64 -5.15
CA THR A 113 0.21 -14.32 -5.42
C THR A 113 1.33 -13.30 -5.58
N ARG A 114 1.25 -12.50 -6.63
CA ARG A 114 2.25 -11.48 -6.97
C ARG A 114 1.58 -10.18 -7.33
N VAL A 115 2.25 -9.09 -7.03
CA VAL A 115 1.80 -7.75 -7.37
C VAL A 115 2.68 -7.21 -8.49
N HIS A 116 2.04 -6.71 -9.55
CA HIS A 116 2.70 -6.07 -10.65
C HIS A 116 2.33 -4.59 -10.69
N HIS A 117 3.33 -3.72 -10.69
CA HIS A 117 3.11 -2.30 -10.87
C HIS A 117 3.13 -1.98 -12.37
N LEU A 118 1.96 -1.73 -12.92
CA LEU A 118 1.84 -1.44 -14.35
C LEU A 118 1.90 0.07 -14.57
N PRO A 119 2.81 0.56 -15.40
CA PRO A 119 2.95 2.00 -15.63
C PRO A 119 1.68 2.68 -16.11
N SER A 120 0.93 2.02 -16.99
CA SER A 120 -0.32 2.56 -17.52
C SER A 120 -1.47 2.53 -16.53
N PHE A 121 -1.33 1.79 -15.45
CA PHE A 121 -2.34 1.62 -14.42
C PHE A 121 -2.44 2.86 -13.52
N THR A 122 -1.42 3.65 -13.45
CA THR A 122 -1.28 4.67 -12.43
C THR A 122 -1.47 6.08 -12.98
N LEU A 123 -2.62 6.33 -13.61
CA LEU A 123 -2.90 7.65 -14.16
C LEU A 123 -2.78 8.76 -13.11
N ASP A 124 -3.19 8.49 -11.89
CA ASP A 124 -3.12 9.45 -10.80
C ASP A 124 -1.79 9.43 -10.07
N HIS A 125 -1.09 8.29 -10.09
CA HIS A 125 0.11 8.07 -9.33
C HIS A 125 1.36 8.13 -10.18
N ASN A 126 1.21 8.05 -11.49
CA ASN A 126 2.30 8.13 -12.43
C ASN A 126 1.83 8.92 -13.65
N PRO A 127 1.53 10.18 -13.48
CA PRO A 127 1.06 11.01 -14.60
C PRO A 127 2.13 11.10 -15.67
N LEU A 128 1.71 10.95 -16.86
CA LEU A 128 2.59 10.95 -18.02
C LEU A 128 2.88 12.36 -18.48
#